data_09fe1e2af563710c64645b9bc7900ec4
#
_entry.id   09fe1e2af563710c64645b9bc7900ec4
#
_cell.length_a   1.000
_cell.length_b   1.000
_cell.length_c   1.000
_cell.angle_alpha   90.00
_cell.angle_beta   90.00
_cell.angle_gamma   90.00
#
_symmetry.space_group_name_H-M   'P 1'
#
loop_
_entity.id
_entity.type
_entity.pdbx_description
1 polymer ?
#
loop_
_entity_poly.entity_id
_entity_poly.type
_entity_poly.pdbx_seq_one_letter_code
_entity_poly.pdbx_strand_id
1 'polypeptide(L)'
;MESPANFLERWHYAGLGAVILAEEAGIPLPLPGDLFIAAMGFLAHSGRARFLPTAAIVTAATVVGASALYLASRHAGRPLLLRVARRFGYTEARERRIEARLGRRGVLTVVVGRLIPGLRIVMTVVAGALRLRHATFALGTLVAGLVWATIYFWLGYALGAGYERLAGRVDLEAIWPFALAGAAALAVGVLLWRARLRRRAAAQARAGAGAESGAAPP
;
A
#
# COMPACT_ATOMS: atom_id res chain seq x y z
N MET A 1 -11.23 28.55 -23.46
CA MET A 1 -9.86 27.97 -23.38
C MET A 1 -9.56 27.76 -21.90
N GLU A 2 -9.38 26.54 -21.49
CA GLU A 2 -8.98 26.24 -20.10
C GLU A 2 -7.57 26.82 -19.86
N SER A 3 -7.36 27.44 -18.69
CA SER A 3 -6.03 27.95 -18.36
C SER A 3 -5.04 26.80 -18.17
N PRO A 4 -3.73 26.97 -18.49
CA PRO A 4 -2.72 25.95 -18.24
C PRO A 4 -2.66 25.50 -16.78
N ALA A 5 -3.03 26.37 -15.83
CA ALA A 5 -3.13 26.04 -14.42
C ALA A 5 -4.23 25.00 -14.12
N ASN A 6 -5.43 25.17 -14.71
CA ASN A 6 -6.53 24.23 -14.55
C ASN A 6 -6.23 22.86 -15.17
N PHE A 7 -5.45 22.84 -16.26
CA PHE A 7 -5.00 21.60 -16.89
C PHE A 7 -4.04 20.85 -15.96
N LEU A 8 -3.05 21.50 -15.39
CA LEU A 8 -2.11 20.90 -14.44
C LEU A 8 -2.82 20.41 -13.17
N GLU A 9 -3.76 21.19 -12.62
CA GLU A 9 -4.54 20.77 -11.44
C GLU A 9 -5.37 19.51 -11.70
N ARG A 10 -6.02 19.39 -12.86
CA ARG A 10 -6.79 18.19 -13.23
C ARG A 10 -5.91 16.95 -13.37
N TRP A 11 -4.74 17.10 -13.99
CA TRP A 11 -3.84 15.96 -14.17
C TRP A 11 -3.23 15.48 -12.85
N HIS A 12 -2.95 16.35 -11.89
CA HIS A 12 -2.49 15.94 -10.57
C HIS A 12 -3.53 15.06 -9.85
N TYR A 13 -4.80 15.45 -9.87
CA TYR A 13 -5.87 14.66 -9.25
C TYR A 13 -6.19 13.37 -10.01
N ALA A 14 -6.20 13.42 -11.35
CA ALA A 14 -6.42 12.25 -12.17
C ALA A 14 -5.26 11.22 -12.01
N GLY A 15 -4.02 11.71 -12.03
CA GLY A 15 -2.83 10.87 -11.80
C GLY A 15 -2.84 10.24 -10.41
N LEU A 16 -3.16 11.02 -9.37
CA LEU A 16 -3.33 10.51 -8.00
C LEU A 16 -4.37 9.39 -7.96
N GLY A 17 -5.56 9.62 -8.53
CA GLY A 17 -6.63 8.63 -8.56
C GLY A 17 -6.23 7.35 -9.27
N ALA A 18 -5.56 7.46 -10.43
CA ALA A 18 -5.09 6.32 -11.20
C ALA A 18 -4.04 5.49 -10.45
N VAL A 19 -3.07 6.14 -9.79
CA VAL A 19 -2.03 5.49 -8.99
C VAL A 19 -2.65 4.73 -7.81
N ILE A 20 -3.51 5.39 -7.02
CA ILE A 20 -4.16 4.76 -5.87
C ILE A 20 -5.06 3.60 -6.32
N LEU A 21 -5.84 3.77 -7.40
CA LEU A 21 -6.69 2.72 -7.93
C LEU A 21 -5.89 1.50 -8.36
N ALA A 22 -4.79 1.70 -9.10
CA ALA A 22 -3.93 0.61 -9.56
C ALA A 22 -3.29 -0.14 -8.39
N GLU A 23 -2.74 0.60 -7.41
CA GLU A 23 -2.13 0.00 -6.22
C GLU A 23 -3.13 -0.82 -5.41
N GLU A 24 -4.34 -0.29 -5.20
CA GLU A 24 -5.41 -0.97 -4.46
C GLU A 24 -6.02 -2.15 -5.23
N ALA A 25 -5.97 -2.12 -6.55
CA ALA A 25 -6.31 -3.28 -7.39
C ALA A 25 -5.25 -4.39 -7.35
N GLY A 26 -4.13 -4.18 -6.63
CA GLY A 26 -3.06 -5.17 -6.46
C GLY A 26 -1.96 -5.10 -7.51
N ILE A 27 -1.89 -4.04 -8.30
CA ILE A 27 -0.80 -3.81 -9.26
C ILE A 27 0.40 -3.26 -8.48
N PRO A 28 1.56 -3.95 -8.49
CA PRO A 28 2.75 -3.45 -7.80
C PRO A 28 3.32 -2.24 -8.54
N LEU A 29 3.26 -1.08 -7.89
CA LEU A 29 3.86 0.15 -8.40
C LEU A 29 5.29 0.34 -7.87
N PRO A 30 6.16 1.03 -8.62
CA PRO A 30 7.54 1.30 -8.18
C PRO A 30 7.58 2.30 -7.02
N LEU A 31 6.60 3.20 -6.93
CA LEU A 31 6.46 4.18 -5.85
C LEU A 31 5.15 3.94 -5.10
N PRO A 32 5.16 3.98 -3.76
CA PRO A 32 3.95 3.87 -2.95
C PRO A 32 3.00 5.03 -3.21
N GLY A 33 1.70 4.75 -3.34
CA GLY A 33 0.65 5.76 -3.50
C GLY A 33 0.60 6.78 -2.35
N ASP A 34 1.04 6.36 -1.17
CA ASP A 34 1.12 7.20 0.03
C ASP A 34 1.99 8.46 -0.18
N LEU A 35 3.07 8.34 -0.97
CA LEU A 35 3.92 9.48 -1.34
C LEU A 35 3.18 10.50 -2.20
N PHE A 36 2.29 10.05 -3.08
CA PHE A 36 1.48 10.95 -3.91
C PHE A 36 0.45 11.70 -3.07
N ILE A 37 -0.14 11.05 -2.05
CA ILE A 37 -1.05 11.72 -1.11
C ILE A 37 -0.29 12.76 -0.30
N ALA A 38 0.90 12.45 0.20
CA ALA A 38 1.76 13.39 0.91
C ALA A 38 2.22 14.55 0.01
N ALA A 39 2.53 14.29 -1.27
CA ALA A 39 2.86 15.34 -2.24
C ALA A 39 1.69 16.30 -2.45
N MET A 40 0.44 15.80 -2.50
CA MET A 40 -0.75 16.67 -2.56
C MET A 40 -0.88 17.53 -1.30
N GLY A 41 -0.59 17.00 -0.13
CA GLY A 41 -0.54 17.76 1.11
C GLY A 41 0.53 18.85 1.08
N PHE A 42 1.73 18.53 0.60
CA PHE A 42 2.81 19.50 0.40
C PHE A 42 2.40 20.63 -0.56
N LEU A 43 1.78 20.30 -1.70
CA LEU A 43 1.25 21.29 -2.65
C LEU A 43 0.11 22.13 -2.06
N ALA A 44 -0.66 21.58 -1.12
CA ALA A 44 -1.75 22.30 -0.48
C ALA A 44 -1.23 23.41 0.44
N HIS A 45 -0.03 23.28 1.00
CA HIS A 45 0.60 24.35 1.78
C HIS A 45 0.85 25.61 0.92
N SER A 46 1.23 25.43 -0.34
CA SER A 46 1.40 26.53 -1.31
C SER A 46 0.09 26.91 -2.06
N GLY A 47 -1.06 26.44 -1.60
CA GLY A 47 -2.36 26.75 -2.20
C GLY A 47 -2.68 26.05 -3.54
N ARG A 48 -1.81 25.12 -4.00
CA ARG A 48 -1.94 24.43 -5.30
C ARG A 48 -2.79 23.17 -5.23
N ALA A 49 -3.14 22.68 -4.04
CA ALA A 49 -4.02 21.54 -3.84
C ALA A 49 -4.98 21.81 -2.67
N ARG A 50 -6.06 21.01 -2.59
CA ARG A 50 -7.06 21.11 -1.53
C ARG A 50 -7.33 19.77 -0.88
N PHE A 51 -7.56 19.74 0.42
CA PHE A 51 -7.82 18.51 1.18
C PHE A 51 -9.05 17.74 0.69
N LEU A 52 -10.19 18.41 0.56
CA LEU A 52 -11.46 17.77 0.22
C LEU A 52 -11.43 16.99 -1.10
N PRO A 53 -11.01 17.58 -2.24
CA PRO A 53 -10.92 16.82 -3.49
C PRO A 53 -9.86 15.73 -3.42
N THR A 54 -8.73 15.94 -2.75
CA THR A 54 -7.71 14.89 -2.54
C THR A 54 -8.29 13.72 -1.77
N ALA A 55 -8.91 13.96 -0.61
CA ALA A 55 -9.50 12.93 0.22
C ALA A 55 -10.63 12.18 -0.51
N ALA A 56 -11.47 12.89 -1.26
CA ALA A 56 -12.55 12.29 -2.04
C ALA A 56 -12.01 11.35 -3.13
N ILE A 57 -11.03 11.80 -3.91
CA ILE A 57 -10.43 11.01 -4.99
C ILE A 57 -9.68 9.80 -4.45
N VAL A 58 -8.84 9.99 -3.43
CA VAL A 58 -8.11 8.89 -2.78
C VAL A 58 -9.08 7.85 -2.23
N THR A 59 -10.10 8.29 -1.49
CA THR A 59 -11.08 7.37 -0.88
C THR A 59 -11.89 6.63 -1.95
N ALA A 60 -12.36 7.33 -3.00
CA ALA A 60 -13.09 6.71 -4.10
C ALA A 60 -12.21 5.70 -4.85
N ALA A 61 -10.98 6.08 -5.23
CA ALA A 61 -10.03 5.20 -5.90
C ALA A 61 -9.69 3.97 -5.04
N THR A 62 -9.51 4.17 -3.72
CA THR A 62 -9.27 3.07 -2.75
C THR A 62 -10.46 2.11 -2.72
N VAL A 63 -11.70 2.60 -2.62
CA VAL A 63 -12.89 1.74 -2.57
C VAL A 63 -13.06 0.98 -3.88
N VAL A 64 -12.89 1.64 -5.03
CA VAL A 64 -13.03 1.01 -6.35
C VAL A 64 -11.93 -0.03 -6.59
N GLY A 65 -10.67 0.33 -6.40
CA GLY A 65 -9.53 -0.56 -6.61
C GLY A 65 -9.56 -1.77 -5.68
N ALA A 66 -9.79 -1.53 -4.38
CA ALA A 66 -9.90 -2.62 -3.41
C ALA A 66 -11.13 -3.50 -3.67
N SER A 67 -12.26 -2.95 -4.15
CA SER A 67 -13.42 -3.76 -4.53
C SER A 67 -13.13 -4.66 -5.73
N ALA A 68 -12.38 -4.18 -6.72
CA ALA A 68 -11.95 -5.00 -7.85
C ALA A 68 -11.10 -6.20 -7.38
N LEU A 69 -10.10 -5.96 -6.54
CA LEU A 69 -9.26 -7.02 -5.97
C LEU A 69 -10.07 -7.96 -5.05
N TYR A 70 -10.99 -7.43 -4.24
CA TYR A 70 -11.90 -8.21 -3.40
C TYR A 70 -12.76 -9.15 -4.25
N LEU A 71 -13.36 -8.64 -5.34
CA LEU A 71 -14.20 -9.45 -6.24
C LEU A 71 -13.39 -10.52 -6.95
N ALA A 72 -12.21 -10.19 -7.45
CA ALA A 72 -11.27 -11.14 -8.02
C ALA A 72 -10.92 -12.27 -7.02
N SER A 73 -10.64 -11.90 -5.77
CA SER A 73 -10.32 -12.83 -4.69
C SER A 73 -11.52 -13.68 -4.28
N ARG A 74 -12.72 -13.12 -4.31
CA ARG A 74 -13.98 -13.83 -4.03
C ARG A 74 -14.28 -14.93 -5.06
N HIS A 75 -13.96 -14.65 -6.34
CA HIS A 75 -14.16 -15.63 -7.42
C HIS A 75 -13.03 -16.66 -7.48
N ALA A 76 -11.78 -16.23 -7.32
CA ALA A 76 -10.63 -17.13 -7.32
C ALA A 76 -10.53 -18.02 -6.07
N GLY A 77 -11.21 -17.66 -4.99
CA GLY A 77 -11.38 -18.45 -3.78
C GLY A 77 -10.10 -18.73 -3.00
N ARG A 78 -10.15 -19.79 -2.18
CA ARG A 78 -9.08 -20.20 -1.27
C ARG A 78 -7.69 -20.43 -1.92
N PRO A 79 -7.56 -20.96 -3.16
CA PRO A 79 -6.23 -21.14 -3.78
C PRO A 79 -5.45 -19.84 -3.98
N LEU A 80 -6.13 -18.74 -4.36
CA LEU A 80 -5.49 -17.44 -4.48
C LEU A 80 -5.07 -16.90 -3.11
N LEU A 81 -5.95 -17.02 -2.11
CA LEU A 81 -5.65 -16.67 -0.73
C LEU A 81 -4.36 -17.34 -0.27
N LEU A 82 -4.25 -18.65 -0.40
CA LEU A 82 -3.08 -19.41 0.04
C LEU A 82 -1.80 -19.02 -0.71
N ARG A 83 -1.90 -18.69 -2.00
CA ARG A 83 -0.76 -18.26 -2.81
C ARG A 83 -0.23 -16.91 -2.40
N VAL A 84 -1.11 -15.93 -2.18
CA VAL A 84 -0.76 -14.58 -1.73
C VAL A 84 -0.30 -14.61 -0.27
N ALA A 85 -1.03 -15.33 0.57
CA ALA A 85 -0.82 -15.39 2.01
C ALA A 85 0.52 -16.04 2.40
N ARG A 86 0.97 -17.09 1.69
CA ARG A 86 2.30 -17.71 1.91
C ARG A 86 3.44 -16.73 1.70
N ARG A 87 3.27 -15.75 0.80
CA ARG A 87 4.28 -14.73 0.53
C ARG A 87 4.45 -13.75 1.70
N PHE A 88 3.44 -13.64 2.58
CA PHE A 88 3.40 -12.76 3.74
C PHE A 88 3.43 -13.49 5.09
N GLY A 89 3.85 -14.76 5.11
CA GLY A 89 3.95 -15.55 6.34
C GLY A 89 2.60 -15.87 7.01
N TYR A 90 1.56 -16.04 6.21
CA TYR A 90 0.21 -16.35 6.67
C TYR A 90 0.10 -17.83 7.09
N THR A 91 -0.46 -18.08 8.26
CA THR A 91 -0.70 -19.42 8.81
C THR A 91 -2.19 -19.67 8.99
N GLU A 92 -2.61 -20.93 8.95
CA GLU A 92 -4.01 -21.34 9.18
C GLU A 92 -4.56 -20.87 10.54
N ALA A 93 -3.70 -20.73 11.54
CA ALA A 93 -4.07 -20.18 12.84
C ALA A 93 -4.46 -18.70 12.76
N ARG A 94 -3.78 -17.94 11.89
CA ARG A 94 -4.15 -16.55 11.60
C ARG A 94 -5.46 -16.44 10.82
N GLU A 95 -5.71 -17.34 9.86
CA GLU A 95 -6.96 -17.43 9.11
C GLU A 95 -8.16 -17.54 10.06
N ARG A 96 -8.15 -18.53 10.92
CA ARG A 96 -9.21 -18.76 11.92
C ARG A 96 -9.45 -17.57 12.85
N ARG A 97 -8.40 -16.86 13.26
CA ARG A 97 -8.53 -15.64 14.08
C ARG A 97 -9.17 -14.49 13.31
N ILE A 98 -8.83 -14.34 12.04
CA ILE A 98 -9.42 -13.30 11.18
C ILE A 98 -10.89 -13.63 10.91
N GLU A 99 -11.23 -14.88 10.59
CA GLU A 99 -12.62 -15.34 10.40
C GLU A 99 -13.48 -15.05 11.63
N ALA A 100 -13.01 -15.42 12.81
CA ALA A 100 -13.73 -15.20 14.06
C ALA A 100 -13.95 -13.69 14.37
N ARG A 101 -12.99 -12.85 14.02
CA ARG A 101 -13.11 -11.39 14.19
C ARG A 101 -13.99 -10.75 13.13
N LEU A 102 -13.92 -11.22 11.88
CA LEU A 102 -14.77 -10.74 10.79
C LEU A 102 -16.25 -11.03 11.06
N GLY A 103 -16.57 -12.18 11.66
CA GLY A 103 -17.95 -12.52 12.04
C GLY A 103 -18.53 -11.62 13.13
N ARG A 104 -17.71 -11.14 14.07
CA ARG A 104 -18.16 -10.33 15.24
C ARG A 104 -18.13 -8.82 15.00
N ARG A 105 -17.10 -8.30 14.31
CA ARG A 105 -16.86 -6.86 14.11
C ARG A 105 -16.30 -6.57 12.72
N GLY A 106 -16.96 -7.04 11.68
CA GLY A 106 -16.46 -7.06 10.30
C GLY A 106 -15.91 -5.72 9.80
N VAL A 107 -16.64 -4.61 9.97
CA VAL A 107 -16.20 -3.27 9.54
C VAL A 107 -14.92 -2.87 10.27
N LEU A 108 -14.90 -2.96 11.61
CA LEU A 108 -13.74 -2.57 12.42
C LEU A 108 -12.51 -3.43 12.10
N THR A 109 -12.70 -4.73 11.85
CA THR A 109 -11.61 -5.63 11.47
C THR A 109 -11.01 -5.24 10.14
N VAL A 110 -11.83 -4.83 9.16
CA VAL A 110 -11.35 -4.32 7.88
C VAL A 110 -10.59 -3.02 8.07
N VAL A 111 -11.14 -2.06 8.82
CA VAL A 111 -10.48 -0.78 9.11
C VAL A 111 -9.11 -1.00 9.72
N VAL A 112 -9.04 -1.74 10.84
CA VAL A 112 -7.77 -1.98 11.54
C VAL A 112 -6.78 -2.73 10.67
N GLY A 113 -7.23 -3.77 9.94
CA GLY A 113 -6.36 -4.54 9.07
C GLY A 113 -5.79 -3.71 7.90
N ARG A 114 -6.54 -2.73 7.42
CA ARG A 114 -6.11 -1.84 6.33
C ARG A 114 -5.25 -0.68 6.80
N LEU A 115 -5.37 -0.27 8.06
CA LEU A 115 -4.50 0.76 8.65
C LEU A 115 -3.11 0.24 9.02
N ILE A 116 -2.87 -1.07 8.98
CA ILE A 116 -1.54 -1.63 9.22
C ILE A 116 -0.77 -1.65 7.89
N PRO A 117 0.40 -0.96 7.78
CA PRO A 117 1.21 -0.98 6.57
C PRO A 117 1.55 -2.39 6.11
N GLY A 118 1.42 -2.66 4.81
CA GLY A 118 1.67 -3.98 4.21
C GLY A 118 0.54 -5.00 4.38
N LEU A 119 -0.44 -4.79 5.26
CA LEU A 119 -1.58 -5.70 5.44
C LEU A 119 -2.81 -5.30 4.62
N ARG A 120 -2.90 -4.10 4.06
CA ARG A 120 -4.09 -3.62 3.35
C ARG A 120 -4.50 -4.51 2.18
N ILE A 121 -3.55 -4.96 1.34
CA ILE A 121 -3.79 -5.86 0.21
C ILE A 121 -4.16 -7.26 0.71
N VAL A 122 -3.42 -7.78 1.71
CA VAL A 122 -3.72 -9.08 2.31
C VAL A 122 -5.12 -9.11 2.89
N MET A 123 -5.52 -8.05 3.60
CA MET A 123 -6.85 -7.92 4.19
C MET A 123 -7.95 -7.91 3.12
N THR A 124 -7.72 -7.25 1.98
CA THR A 124 -8.62 -7.25 0.83
C THR A 124 -8.80 -8.66 0.24
N VAL A 125 -7.67 -9.37 0.01
CA VAL A 125 -7.69 -10.74 -0.51
C VAL A 125 -8.38 -11.70 0.45
N VAL A 126 -8.08 -11.60 1.75
CA VAL A 126 -8.70 -12.44 2.80
C VAL A 126 -10.21 -12.19 2.87
N ALA A 127 -10.63 -10.91 2.91
CA ALA A 127 -12.04 -10.54 2.97
C ALA A 127 -12.82 -11.08 1.76
N GLY A 128 -12.22 -11.01 0.55
CA GLY A 128 -12.81 -11.58 -0.67
C GLY A 128 -12.91 -13.11 -0.63
N ALA A 129 -11.80 -13.79 -0.31
CA ALA A 129 -11.74 -15.25 -0.27
C ALA A 129 -12.68 -15.86 0.79
N LEU A 130 -12.83 -15.19 1.94
CA LEU A 130 -13.76 -15.55 3.02
C LEU A 130 -15.20 -15.09 2.73
N ARG A 131 -15.46 -14.48 1.57
CA ARG A 131 -16.79 -14.03 1.14
C ARG A 131 -17.47 -13.10 2.15
N LEU A 132 -16.72 -12.23 2.83
CA LEU A 132 -17.29 -11.18 3.66
C LEU A 132 -18.36 -10.40 2.86
N ARG A 133 -19.40 -9.91 3.51
CA ARG A 133 -20.40 -9.08 2.81
C ARG A 133 -19.71 -7.86 2.20
N HIS A 134 -19.89 -7.64 0.88
CA HIS A 134 -19.22 -6.54 0.16
C HIS A 134 -19.49 -5.17 0.79
N ALA A 135 -20.72 -4.91 1.25
CA ALA A 135 -21.07 -3.67 1.94
C ALA A 135 -20.23 -3.44 3.23
N THR A 136 -20.01 -4.51 4.01
CA THR A 136 -19.17 -4.47 5.21
C THR A 136 -17.71 -4.17 4.86
N PHE A 137 -17.20 -4.81 3.81
CA PHE A 137 -15.86 -4.58 3.29
C PHE A 137 -15.70 -3.15 2.73
N ALA A 138 -16.64 -2.71 1.88
CA ALA A 138 -16.61 -1.39 1.27
C ALA A 138 -16.68 -0.27 2.32
N LEU A 139 -17.54 -0.39 3.32
CA LEU A 139 -17.64 0.58 4.42
C LEU A 139 -16.34 0.64 5.24
N GLY A 140 -15.77 -0.51 5.60
CA GLY A 140 -14.48 -0.54 6.30
C GLY A 140 -13.34 0.04 5.47
N THR A 141 -13.35 -0.22 4.16
CA THR A 141 -12.38 0.32 3.20
C THR A 141 -12.52 1.83 3.05
N LEU A 142 -13.75 2.34 2.96
CA LEU A 142 -14.04 3.77 2.89
C LEU A 142 -13.52 4.50 4.12
N VAL A 143 -13.82 4.00 5.33
CA VAL A 143 -13.34 4.60 6.58
C VAL A 143 -11.82 4.56 6.65
N ALA A 144 -11.21 3.42 6.35
CA ALA A 144 -9.75 3.28 6.35
C ALA A 144 -9.09 4.21 5.32
N GLY A 145 -9.65 4.31 4.10
CA GLY A 145 -9.16 5.18 3.05
C GLY A 145 -9.21 6.66 3.43
N LEU A 146 -10.31 7.09 4.06
CA LEU A 146 -10.44 8.46 4.54
C LEU A 146 -9.43 8.79 5.65
N VAL A 147 -9.26 7.89 6.63
CA VAL A 147 -8.26 8.04 7.70
C VAL A 147 -6.85 8.11 7.10
N TRP A 148 -6.53 7.22 6.16
CA TRP A 148 -5.24 7.15 5.49
C TRP A 148 -4.95 8.41 4.68
N ALA A 149 -5.91 8.85 3.86
CA ALA A 149 -5.81 10.09 3.11
C ALA A 149 -5.58 11.31 4.02
N THR A 150 -6.27 11.37 5.16
CA THR A 150 -6.12 12.44 6.14
C THR A 150 -4.71 12.45 6.74
N ILE A 151 -4.22 11.30 7.19
CA ILE A 151 -2.89 11.18 7.83
C ILE A 151 -1.80 11.64 6.85
N TYR A 152 -1.75 11.07 5.64
CA TYR A 152 -0.68 11.37 4.68
C TYR A 152 -0.78 12.77 4.10
N PHE A 153 -2.00 13.28 3.88
CA PHE A 153 -2.18 14.66 3.43
C PHE A 153 -1.65 15.66 4.46
N TRP A 154 -2.02 15.52 5.72
CA TRP A 154 -1.57 16.45 6.76
C TRP A 154 -0.10 16.28 7.11
N LEU A 155 0.45 15.08 6.98
CA LEU A 155 1.89 14.85 7.05
C LEU A 155 2.62 15.63 5.96
N GLY A 156 2.15 15.54 4.72
CA GLY A 156 2.69 16.29 3.59
C GLY A 156 2.56 17.81 3.76
N TYR A 157 1.41 18.26 4.25
CA TYR A 157 1.17 19.68 4.55
C TYR A 157 2.16 20.21 5.62
N ALA A 158 2.36 19.45 6.69
CA ALA A 158 3.33 19.81 7.74
C ALA A 158 4.78 19.83 7.23
N LEU A 159 5.13 18.92 6.31
CA LEU A 159 6.42 18.94 5.63
C LEU A 159 6.59 20.18 4.75
N GLY A 160 5.54 20.63 4.06
CA GLY A 160 5.53 21.87 3.29
C GLY A 160 5.78 23.09 4.19
N ALA A 161 5.07 23.16 5.32
CA ALA A 161 5.27 24.22 6.32
C ALA A 161 6.68 24.22 6.93
N GLY A 162 7.24 23.02 7.15
CA GLY A 162 8.64 22.87 7.62
C GLY A 162 9.65 23.32 6.58
N TYR A 163 9.41 22.95 5.32
CA TYR A 163 10.27 23.32 4.19
C TYR A 163 10.40 24.84 4.05
N GLU A 164 9.30 25.60 4.08
CA GLU A 164 9.33 27.05 3.96
C GLU A 164 10.09 27.71 5.11
N ARG A 165 9.99 27.18 6.33
CA ARG A 165 10.77 27.68 7.48
C ARG A 165 12.26 27.42 7.36
N LEU A 166 12.66 26.30 6.75
CA LEU A 166 14.05 25.93 6.53
C LEU A 166 14.64 26.59 5.26
N ALA A 167 13.85 26.72 4.20
CA ALA A 167 14.27 27.31 2.93
C ALA A 167 14.79 28.73 3.08
N GLY A 168 14.29 29.49 4.08
CA GLY A 168 14.82 30.82 4.41
C GLY A 168 16.12 30.79 5.25
N ARG A 169 16.59 29.62 5.69
CA ARG A 169 17.76 29.49 6.60
C ARG A 169 18.86 28.55 6.10
N VAL A 170 18.55 27.68 5.15
CA VAL A 170 19.46 26.63 4.67
C VAL A 170 19.38 26.57 3.15
N ASP A 171 20.52 26.49 2.51
CA ASP A 171 20.63 26.26 1.07
C ASP A 171 20.20 24.80 0.78
N LEU A 172 18.90 24.64 0.46
CA LEU A 172 18.29 23.33 0.25
C LEU A 172 18.76 22.66 -1.05
N GLU A 173 19.33 23.44 -1.98
CA GLU A 173 19.97 22.89 -3.17
C GLU A 173 21.20 22.05 -2.79
N ALA A 174 21.88 22.37 -1.68
CA ALA A 174 22.99 21.59 -1.17
C ALA A 174 22.57 20.23 -0.54
N ILE A 175 21.32 20.08 -0.10
CA ILE A 175 20.84 18.86 0.58
C ILE A 175 20.28 17.82 -0.41
N TRP A 176 19.83 18.26 -1.60
CA TRP A 176 19.26 17.41 -2.62
C TRP A 176 20.12 16.19 -3.03
N PRO A 177 21.44 16.31 -3.28
CA PRO A 177 22.26 15.16 -3.61
C PRO A 177 22.36 14.15 -2.46
N PHE A 178 22.35 14.60 -1.20
CA PHE A 178 22.38 13.70 -0.04
C PHE A 178 21.04 12.97 0.15
N ALA A 179 19.91 13.61 -0.14
CA ALA A 179 18.59 12.98 -0.12
C ALA A 179 18.48 11.89 -1.19
N LEU A 180 18.98 12.15 -2.41
CA LEU A 180 19.06 11.16 -3.48
C LEU A 180 20.00 10.01 -3.14
N ALA A 181 21.18 10.31 -2.59
CA ALA A 181 22.15 9.29 -2.18
C ALA A 181 21.56 8.40 -1.08
N GLY A 182 20.86 8.99 -0.10
CA GLY A 182 20.16 8.25 0.96
C GLY A 182 19.05 7.35 0.41
N ALA A 183 18.23 7.85 -0.51
CA ALA A 183 17.18 7.06 -1.16
C ALA A 183 17.76 5.91 -2.01
N ALA A 184 18.86 6.18 -2.75
CA ALA A 184 19.56 5.16 -3.52
C ALA A 184 20.20 4.11 -2.61
N ALA A 185 20.84 4.51 -1.52
CA ALA A 185 21.41 3.58 -0.54
C ALA A 185 20.34 2.69 0.11
N LEU A 186 19.17 3.26 0.45
CA LEU A 186 18.04 2.51 0.97
C LEU A 186 17.51 1.49 -0.06
N ALA A 187 17.34 1.91 -1.32
CA ALA A 187 16.91 1.03 -2.41
C ALA A 187 17.88 -0.13 -2.62
N VAL A 188 19.20 0.16 -2.67
CA VAL A 188 20.26 -0.86 -2.77
C VAL A 188 20.23 -1.79 -1.56
N GLY A 189 20.09 -1.26 -0.35
CA GLY A 189 19.97 -2.05 0.88
C GLY A 189 18.79 -3.04 0.83
N VAL A 190 17.63 -2.58 0.39
CA VAL A 190 16.43 -3.42 0.21
C VAL A 190 16.66 -4.49 -0.86
N LEU A 191 17.28 -4.14 -1.99
CA LEU A 191 17.59 -5.09 -3.06
C LEU A 191 18.58 -6.17 -2.60
N LEU A 192 19.64 -5.78 -1.91
CA LEU A 192 20.64 -6.70 -1.35
C LEU A 192 20.02 -7.60 -0.27
N TRP A 193 19.18 -7.06 0.60
CA TRP A 193 18.45 -7.85 1.59
C TRP A 193 17.52 -8.88 0.94
N ARG A 194 16.76 -8.48 -0.10
CA ARG A 194 15.92 -9.40 -0.89
C ARG A 194 16.76 -10.47 -1.60
N ALA A 195 17.92 -10.10 -2.17
CA ALA A 195 18.82 -11.05 -2.80
C ALA A 195 19.39 -12.07 -1.81
N ARG A 196 19.75 -11.62 -0.58
CA ARG A 196 20.21 -12.51 0.50
C ARG A 196 19.12 -13.49 0.94
N LEU A 197 17.88 -13.03 1.07
CA LEU A 197 16.76 -13.92 1.42
C LEU A 197 16.51 -14.98 0.34
N ARG A 198 16.59 -14.61 -0.95
CA ARG A 198 16.46 -15.56 -2.05
C ARG A 198 17.57 -16.60 -2.08
N ARG A 199 18.82 -16.19 -1.82
CA ARG A 199 19.99 -17.11 -1.74
C ARG A 199 19.85 -18.08 -0.57
N ARG A 200 19.37 -17.64 0.60
CA ARG A 200 19.12 -18.51 1.75
C ARG A 200 18.02 -19.53 1.48
N ALA A 201 16.92 -19.13 0.86
CA ALA A 201 15.85 -20.03 0.46
C ALA A 201 16.31 -21.08 -0.57
N ALA A 202 17.14 -20.69 -1.54
CA ALA A 202 17.71 -21.61 -2.53
C ALA A 202 18.71 -22.60 -1.90
N ALA A 203 19.51 -22.16 -0.93
CA ALA A 203 20.45 -23.03 -0.20
C ALA A 203 19.71 -24.06 0.66
N GLN A 204 18.63 -23.67 1.34
CA GLN A 204 17.79 -24.57 2.11
C GLN A 204 17.08 -25.62 1.24
N ALA A 205 16.59 -25.21 0.07
CA ALA A 205 15.96 -26.13 -0.89
C ALA A 205 16.96 -27.17 -1.43
N ARG A 206 18.20 -26.79 -1.68
CA ARG A 206 19.26 -27.72 -2.10
C ARG A 206 19.69 -28.68 -0.98
N ALA A 207 19.76 -28.22 0.25
CA ALA A 207 20.10 -29.05 1.39
C ALA A 207 19.01 -30.09 1.68
N GLY A 208 17.71 -29.73 1.53
CA GLY A 208 16.60 -30.66 1.66
C GLY A 208 16.59 -31.75 0.56
N ALA A 209 16.84 -31.36 -0.69
CA ALA A 209 16.88 -32.31 -1.80
C ALA A 209 18.07 -33.31 -1.71
N GLY A 210 19.20 -32.87 -1.13
CA GLY A 210 20.36 -33.75 -0.89
C GLY A 210 20.13 -34.76 0.22
N ALA A 211 19.34 -34.41 1.23
CA ALA A 211 19.00 -35.32 2.34
C ALA A 211 18.03 -36.44 1.89
N GLU A 212 17.11 -36.16 0.99
CA GLU A 212 16.17 -37.17 0.45
C GLU A 212 16.86 -38.13 -0.53
N SER A 213 17.88 -37.69 -1.29
CA SER A 213 18.65 -38.56 -2.19
C SER A 213 19.60 -39.52 -1.50
N GLY A 214 20.00 -39.24 -0.25
CA GLY A 214 20.89 -40.08 0.54
C GLY A 214 20.19 -41.19 1.38
N ALA A 215 18.84 -41.20 1.39
CA ALA A 215 18.04 -42.13 2.21
C ALA A 215 17.43 -43.28 1.36
N ALA A 216 18.03 -43.69 0.25
CA ALA A 216 17.62 -44.90 -0.45
C ALA A 216 18.10 -46.14 0.35
N PRO A 217 17.23 -47.04 0.78
CA PRO A 217 17.62 -48.28 1.49
C PRO A 217 18.23 -49.29 0.54
N PRO A 218 19.06 -50.20 1.07
CA PRO A 218 19.73 -51.26 0.33
C PRO A 218 18.76 -52.30 -0.25
#